data_2cad25ceab64fe89fc8affe9137dd769
#
_entry.id   2cad25ceab64fe89fc8affe9137dd769
#
_cell.length_a   1.000
_cell.length_b   1.000
_cell.length_c   1.000
_cell.angle_alpha   90.00
_cell.angle_beta   90.00
_cell.angle_gamma   90.00
#
_symmetry.space_group_name_H-M   'P 1'
#
loop_
_entity.id
_entity.type
_entity.pdbx_description
1 polymer ?
#
loop_
_entity_poly.entity_id
_entity_poly.type
_entity_poly.pdbx_seq_one_letter_code
_entity_poly.pdbx_strand_id
1 'polypeptide(L)'
;MKTQLLAVLLLAATSVMAQPTVREQFEKITNMQQAQKFIDDNAALKPAILHLEFGRDSSRIDKRLLQQNVGDVFSVGYVTYKVVEGTESVNYRANYIFLDGGSLSNAEVDSLKKVILDKSSKGTSFEQLSDEYTMDGNTTHGDTGWFFGPEMMPKEFQDAVKNHKFGDVFFVDVPQNQWHYIVKKTYEDKLAKKITVLRANGR
;
A
#
# COMPACT_ATOMS: atom_id res chain seq x y z
N MET A 1 71.63 40.67 -36.31
CA MET A 1 70.79 39.46 -36.21
C MET A 1 69.80 39.69 -35.08
N LYS A 2 68.51 39.92 -35.42
CA LYS A 2 67.43 40.13 -34.43
C LYS A 2 66.60 38.82 -34.36
N THR A 3 66.70 38.11 -33.28
CA THR A 3 65.91 36.91 -32.98
C THR A 3 64.56 37.31 -32.47
N GLN A 4 63.51 37.06 -33.25
CA GLN A 4 62.13 37.21 -32.80
C GLN A 4 61.67 35.97 -32.03
N LEU A 5 61.33 36.13 -30.77
CA LEU A 5 60.71 35.09 -29.91
C LEU A 5 59.24 35.05 -30.19
N LEU A 6 58.75 33.98 -30.82
CA LEU A 6 57.34 33.76 -31.05
C LEU A 6 56.72 33.12 -29.83
N ALA A 7 55.93 33.89 -29.05
CA ALA A 7 55.17 33.36 -27.93
C ALA A 7 53.90 32.67 -28.42
N VAL A 8 53.85 31.36 -28.34
CA VAL A 8 52.64 30.56 -28.63
C VAL A 8 51.75 30.60 -27.38
N LEU A 9 50.67 31.33 -27.47
CA LEU A 9 49.61 31.36 -26.40
C LEU A 9 48.74 30.08 -26.57
N LEU A 10 48.91 29.11 -25.70
CA LEU A 10 48.00 27.95 -25.62
C LEU A 10 46.73 28.41 -24.89
N LEU A 11 45.65 28.63 -25.65
CA LEU A 11 44.30 28.75 -25.07
C LEU A 11 43.88 27.36 -24.61
N ALA A 12 43.93 27.06 -23.32
CA ALA A 12 43.28 25.92 -22.73
C ALA A 12 41.76 26.21 -22.70
N ALA A 13 41.03 25.64 -23.67
CA ALA A 13 39.55 25.62 -23.61
C ALA A 13 39.11 24.70 -22.48
N THR A 14 38.84 25.28 -21.31
CA THR A 14 38.13 24.57 -20.23
C THR A 14 36.68 24.38 -20.67
N SER A 15 36.34 23.21 -21.14
CA SER A 15 34.93 22.82 -21.35
C SER A 15 34.23 22.83 -19.98
N VAL A 16 33.44 23.86 -19.74
CA VAL A 16 32.51 23.88 -18.59
C VAL A 16 31.48 22.81 -18.88
N MET A 17 31.69 21.62 -18.30
CA MET A 17 30.69 20.56 -18.32
C MET A 17 29.51 21.07 -17.48
N ALA A 18 28.35 21.25 -18.12
CA ALA A 18 27.13 21.60 -17.41
C ALA A 18 26.85 20.55 -16.34
N GLN A 19 26.50 20.99 -15.13
CA GLN A 19 26.13 20.05 -14.07
C GLN A 19 24.88 19.27 -14.49
N PRO A 20 24.85 17.93 -14.25
CA PRO A 20 23.70 17.13 -14.63
C PRO A 20 22.44 17.60 -13.91
N THR A 21 21.33 17.64 -14.64
CA THR A 21 20.02 17.96 -14.09
C THR A 21 19.61 16.96 -13.00
N VAL A 22 18.67 17.32 -12.13
CA VAL A 22 18.14 16.40 -11.13
C VAL A 22 17.55 15.15 -11.78
N ARG A 23 16.91 15.31 -12.93
CA ARG A 23 16.37 14.20 -13.71
C ARG A 23 17.46 13.22 -14.14
N GLU A 24 18.53 13.71 -14.75
CA GLU A 24 19.65 12.87 -15.20
C GLU A 24 20.35 12.16 -14.04
N GLN A 25 20.41 12.80 -12.88
CA GLN A 25 20.93 12.17 -11.67
C GLN A 25 19.99 11.07 -11.17
N PHE A 26 18.67 11.31 -11.16
CA PHE A 26 17.66 10.34 -10.75
C PHE A 26 17.59 9.12 -11.66
N GLU A 27 17.78 9.28 -12.96
CA GLU A 27 17.82 8.18 -13.93
C GLU A 27 18.93 7.15 -13.60
N LYS A 28 20.01 7.59 -12.97
CA LYS A 28 21.13 6.73 -12.56
C LYS A 28 20.91 5.99 -11.23
N ILE A 29 19.93 6.38 -10.43
CA ILE A 29 19.61 5.76 -9.15
C ILE A 29 18.80 4.49 -9.39
N THR A 30 19.31 3.35 -8.91
CA THR A 30 18.69 2.03 -9.10
C THR A 30 18.33 1.31 -7.81
N ASN A 31 18.70 1.86 -6.64
CA ASN A 31 18.44 1.27 -5.33
C ASN A 31 18.42 2.32 -4.22
N MET A 32 17.98 1.91 -3.02
CA MET A 32 17.87 2.79 -1.85
C MET A 32 19.21 3.32 -1.36
N GLN A 33 20.30 2.57 -1.49
CA GLN A 33 21.63 3.05 -1.07
C GLN A 33 22.06 4.26 -1.90
N GLN A 34 21.84 4.21 -3.21
CA GLN A 34 22.13 5.33 -4.11
C GLN A 34 21.17 6.52 -3.87
N ALA A 35 19.89 6.23 -3.57
CA ALA A 35 18.93 7.26 -3.20
C ALA A 35 19.35 7.99 -1.90
N GLN A 36 19.79 7.24 -0.89
CA GLN A 36 20.30 7.84 0.35
C GLN A 36 21.56 8.66 0.11
N LYS A 37 22.50 8.15 -0.68
CA LYS A 37 23.68 8.92 -1.06
C LYS A 37 23.33 10.23 -1.77
N PHE A 38 22.34 10.21 -2.68
CA PHE A 38 21.87 11.44 -3.32
C PHE A 38 21.35 12.46 -2.29
N ILE A 39 20.60 11.99 -1.28
CA ILE A 39 20.07 12.84 -0.20
C ILE A 39 21.20 13.51 0.54
N ASP A 40 22.22 12.73 0.93
CA ASP A 40 23.36 13.21 1.73
C ASP A 40 24.20 14.25 0.95
N ASP A 41 24.36 14.03 -0.36
CA ASP A 41 25.19 14.87 -1.22
C ASP A 41 24.46 16.15 -1.71
N ASN A 42 23.11 16.21 -1.64
CA ASN A 42 22.33 17.26 -2.32
C ASN A 42 21.31 17.98 -1.42
N ALA A 43 21.66 18.25 -0.18
CA ALA A 43 20.76 18.87 0.81
C ALA A 43 20.08 20.16 0.32
N ALA A 44 20.77 20.97 -0.53
CA ALA A 44 20.21 22.19 -1.10
C ALA A 44 18.98 21.98 -2.00
N LEU A 45 18.83 20.79 -2.60
CA LEU A 45 17.69 20.40 -3.42
C LEU A 45 16.48 19.94 -2.58
N LYS A 46 16.59 19.95 -1.26
CA LYS A 46 15.58 19.47 -0.30
C LYS A 46 15.04 18.07 -0.66
N PRO A 47 15.96 17.09 -0.83
CA PRO A 47 15.55 15.73 -1.16
C PRO A 47 14.83 15.08 0.02
N ALA A 48 13.92 14.15 -0.27
CA ALA A 48 13.22 13.35 0.73
C ALA A 48 12.78 11.99 0.16
N ILE A 49 12.69 10.99 1.04
CA ILE A 49 12.03 9.71 0.75
C ILE A 49 10.56 9.82 1.17
N LEU A 50 9.69 9.35 0.29
CA LEU A 50 8.26 9.16 0.55
C LEU A 50 7.96 7.66 0.50
N HIS A 51 7.20 7.17 1.48
CA HIS A 51 6.63 5.82 1.46
C HIS A 51 5.13 5.95 1.23
N LEU A 52 4.65 5.48 0.09
CA LEU A 52 3.26 5.60 -0.32
C LEU A 52 2.60 4.24 -0.41
N GLU A 53 1.35 4.16 0.04
CA GLU A 53 0.55 2.95 0.06
C GLU A 53 -0.84 3.23 -0.54
N PHE A 54 -1.26 2.36 -1.47
CA PHE A 54 -2.58 2.44 -2.06
C PHE A 54 -3.68 2.27 -0.99
N GLY A 55 -4.67 3.18 -1.01
CA GLY A 55 -5.77 3.19 -0.05
C GLY A 55 -5.51 4.03 1.21
N ARG A 56 -4.24 4.30 1.56
CA ARG A 56 -3.84 5.16 2.68
C ARG A 56 -3.53 6.57 2.19
N ASP A 57 -2.71 6.67 1.16
CA ASP A 57 -2.25 7.93 0.61
C ASP A 57 -3.17 8.36 -0.53
N SER A 58 -3.86 9.47 -0.34
CA SER A 58 -5.01 9.86 -1.18
C SER A 58 -4.88 11.21 -1.87
N SER A 59 -3.80 11.95 -1.66
CA SER A 59 -3.58 13.21 -2.36
C SER A 59 -3.51 13.01 -3.88
N ARG A 60 -3.74 14.07 -4.66
CA ARG A 60 -3.67 14.00 -6.12
C ARG A 60 -2.30 13.54 -6.62
N ILE A 61 -1.23 13.98 -5.95
CA ILE A 61 0.13 13.58 -6.31
C ILE A 61 0.42 12.12 -5.91
N ASP A 62 -0.03 11.67 -4.72
CA ASP A 62 0.18 10.30 -4.27
C ASP A 62 -0.50 9.30 -5.21
N LYS A 63 -1.74 9.58 -5.62
CA LYS A 63 -2.46 8.75 -6.60
C LYS A 63 -1.71 8.65 -7.93
N ARG A 64 -1.09 9.74 -8.39
CA ARG A 64 -0.28 9.75 -9.60
C ARG A 64 1.03 8.97 -9.43
N LEU A 65 1.68 9.10 -8.25
CA LEU A 65 2.90 8.37 -7.92
C LEU A 65 2.64 6.86 -7.85
N LEU A 66 1.55 6.45 -7.23
CA LEU A 66 1.16 5.03 -7.11
C LEU A 66 0.86 4.36 -8.46
N GLN A 67 0.64 5.12 -9.53
CA GLN A 67 0.49 4.60 -10.89
C GLN A 67 1.83 4.36 -11.61
N GLN A 68 2.95 4.84 -11.07
CA GLN A 68 4.27 4.71 -11.69
C GLN A 68 4.92 3.36 -11.36
N ASN A 69 5.85 2.93 -12.19
CA ASN A 69 6.61 1.70 -11.99
C ASN A 69 7.96 1.99 -11.32
N VAL A 70 8.56 0.97 -10.71
CA VAL A 70 9.93 1.07 -10.21
C VAL A 70 10.86 1.44 -11.38
N GLY A 71 11.69 2.44 -11.15
CA GLY A 71 12.59 3.00 -12.16
C GLY A 71 12.06 4.26 -12.85
N ASP A 72 10.76 4.53 -12.81
CA ASP A 72 10.21 5.73 -13.46
C ASP A 72 10.70 7.02 -12.81
N VAL A 73 11.05 7.99 -13.67
CA VAL A 73 11.43 9.36 -13.28
C VAL A 73 10.48 10.33 -13.95
N PHE A 74 9.85 11.20 -13.20
CA PHE A 74 8.96 12.23 -13.73
C PHE A 74 8.96 13.49 -12.88
N SER A 75 8.54 14.60 -13.45
CA SER A 75 8.50 15.89 -12.76
C SER A 75 7.08 16.44 -12.70
N VAL A 76 6.74 17.07 -11.57
CA VAL A 76 5.52 17.84 -11.38
C VAL A 76 5.90 19.22 -10.86
N GLY A 77 5.65 20.25 -11.68
CA GLY A 77 6.15 21.59 -11.39
C GLY A 77 7.68 21.60 -11.32
N TYR A 78 8.23 22.04 -10.22
CA TYR A 78 9.67 22.14 -9.97
C TYR A 78 10.20 20.98 -9.13
N VAL A 79 9.44 19.92 -8.94
CA VAL A 79 9.84 18.75 -8.16
C VAL A 79 9.97 17.54 -9.07
N THR A 80 11.11 16.86 -8.99
CA THR A 80 11.36 15.58 -9.68
C THR A 80 11.21 14.43 -8.69
N TYR A 81 10.65 13.33 -9.17
CA TYR A 81 10.35 12.11 -8.42
C TYR A 81 10.96 10.91 -9.13
N LYS A 82 11.49 9.96 -8.35
CA LYS A 82 11.97 8.65 -8.80
C LYS A 82 11.33 7.57 -7.96
N VAL A 83 10.66 6.62 -8.58
CA VAL A 83 10.23 5.40 -7.88
C VAL A 83 11.44 4.49 -7.72
N VAL A 84 11.93 4.31 -6.49
CA VAL A 84 13.15 3.56 -6.20
C VAL A 84 12.83 2.10 -5.93
N GLU A 85 11.76 1.84 -5.18
CA GLU A 85 11.31 0.49 -4.82
C GLU A 85 9.79 0.41 -4.90
N GLY A 86 9.29 -0.80 -5.07
CA GLY A 86 7.85 -1.06 -5.08
C GLY A 86 7.55 -2.52 -4.75
N THR A 87 6.47 -2.74 -4.02
CA THR A 87 5.89 -4.04 -3.75
C THR A 87 4.41 -4.01 -4.06
N GLU A 88 3.87 -5.14 -4.50
CA GLU A 88 2.44 -5.32 -4.66
C GLU A 88 1.95 -6.33 -3.64
N SER A 89 0.82 -6.04 -3.03
CA SER A 89 0.10 -6.94 -2.13
C SER A 89 -1.36 -7.01 -2.55
N VAL A 90 -2.03 -8.09 -2.20
CA VAL A 90 -3.47 -8.20 -2.40
C VAL A 90 -4.15 -7.73 -1.12
N ASN A 91 -5.05 -6.77 -1.25
CA ASN A 91 -5.92 -6.33 -0.16
C ASN A 91 -7.25 -7.04 -0.27
N TYR A 92 -7.74 -7.46 0.88
CA TYR A 92 -9.01 -8.13 1.05
C TYR A 92 -9.98 -7.24 1.82
N ARG A 93 -11.29 -7.44 1.59
CA ARG A 93 -12.34 -6.80 2.37
C ARG A 93 -13.56 -7.71 2.39
N ALA A 94 -14.17 -7.83 3.55
CA ALA A 94 -15.33 -8.67 3.77
C ALA A 94 -16.25 -8.05 4.82
N ASN A 95 -17.46 -8.54 4.94
CA ASN A 95 -18.29 -8.31 6.11
C ASN A 95 -18.30 -9.57 6.99
N TYR A 96 -18.40 -9.38 8.30
CA TYR A 96 -18.43 -10.48 9.23
C TYR A 96 -19.46 -10.27 10.34
N ILE A 97 -19.81 -11.38 10.97
CA ILE A 97 -20.55 -11.46 12.23
C ILE A 97 -19.67 -12.23 13.19
N PHE A 98 -19.35 -11.64 14.32
CA PHE A 98 -18.52 -12.26 15.34
C PHE A 98 -19.36 -12.87 16.44
N LEU A 99 -19.08 -14.12 16.82
CA LEU A 99 -19.67 -14.82 17.95
C LEU A 99 -18.55 -15.22 18.91
N ASP A 100 -18.72 -14.86 20.18
CA ASP A 100 -17.75 -15.15 21.24
C ASP A 100 -18.06 -16.50 21.90
N GLY A 101 -17.28 -17.52 21.59
CA GLY A 101 -17.40 -18.85 22.22
C GLY A 101 -16.94 -18.88 23.68
N GLY A 102 -16.30 -17.84 24.18
CA GLY A 102 -16.06 -17.67 25.62
C GLY A 102 -17.35 -17.36 26.40
N SER A 103 -18.33 -16.77 25.73
CA SER A 103 -19.65 -16.42 26.29
C SER A 103 -20.77 -17.36 25.86
N LEU A 104 -20.58 -18.11 24.78
CA LEU A 104 -21.55 -19.04 24.18
C LEU A 104 -21.04 -20.48 24.22
N SER A 105 -21.92 -21.44 24.45
CA SER A 105 -21.62 -22.85 24.20
C SER A 105 -21.54 -23.14 22.69
N ASN A 106 -20.86 -24.23 22.30
CA ASN A 106 -20.80 -24.68 20.90
C ASN A 106 -22.20 -24.90 20.29
N ALA A 107 -23.15 -25.41 21.08
CA ALA A 107 -24.52 -25.63 20.64
C ALA A 107 -25.25 -24.32 20.33
N GLU A 108 -25.01 -23.27 21.12
CA GLU A 108 -25.56 -21.92 20.89
C GLU A 108 -24.94 -21.29 19.67
N VAL A 109 -23.61 -21.39 19.47
CA VAL A 109 -22.91 -20.92 18.27
C VAL A 109 -23.47 -21.58 17.03
N ASP A 110 -23.64 -22.92 17.03
CA ASP A 110 -24.20 -23.67 15.92
C ASP A 110 -25.65 -23.29 15.62
N SER A 111 -26.46 -23.04 16.68
CA SER A 111 -27.84 -22.56 16.52
C SER A 111 -27.87 -21.18 15.90
N LEU A 112 -27.04 -20.24 16.36
CA LEU A 112 -26.95 -18.88 15.82
C LEU A 112 -26.48 -18.89 14.36
N LYS A 113 -25.46 -19.69 14.01
CA LYS A 113 -25.01 -19.89 12.61
C LYS A 113 -26.18 -20.27 11.70
N LYS A 114 -27.03 -21.23 12.12
CA LYS A 114 -28.20 -21.67 11.36
C LYS A 114 -29.26 -20.56 11.22
N VAL A 115 -29.58 -19.86 12.29
CA VAL A 115 -30.56 -18.74 12.31
C VAL A 115 -30.10 -17.62 11.37
N ILE A 116 -28.81 -17.24 11.43
CA ILE A 116 -28.24 -16.18 10.61
C ILE A 116 -28.32 -16.56 9.12
N LEU A 117 -27.92 -17.80 8.77
CA LEU A 117 -28.00 -18.27 7.38
C LEU A 117 -29.45 -18.34 6.87
N ASP A 118 -30.41 -18.78 7.71
CA ASP A 118 -31.82 -18.82 7.34
C ASP A 118 -32.36 -17.42 7.08
N LYS A 119 -32.10 -16.46 7.96
CA LYS A 119 -32.49 -15.06 7.76
C LYS A 119 -31.85 -14.46 6.50
N SER A 120 -30.57 -14.72 6.27
CA SER A 120 -29.86 -14.27 5.06
C SER A 120 -30.50 -14.86 3.79
N SER A 121 -30.87 -16.14 3.79
CA SER A 121 -31.55 -16.78 2.66
C SER A 121 -32.93 -16.20 2.38
N LYS A 122 -33.57 -15.64 3.38
CA LYS A 122 -34.88 -14.96 3.30
C LYS A 122 -34.77 -13.47 2.94
N GLY A 123 -33.58 -12.97 2.66
CA GLY A 123 -33.35 -11.62 2.13
C GLY A 123 -32.94 -10.58 3.16
N THR A 124 -32.72 -10.94 4.44
CA THR A 124 -32.13 -10.00 5.41
C THR A 124 -30.69 -9.69 4.99
N SER A 125 -30.34 -8.41 4.92
CA SER A 125 -29.00 -8.02 4.50
C SER A 125 -27.93 -8.45 5.50
N PHE A 126 -26.70 -8.68 5.02
CA PHE A 126 -25.62 -9.16 5.90
C PHE A 126 -25.21 -8.09 6.92
N GLU A 127 -25.32 -6.80 6.54
CA GLU A 127 -25.09 -5.67 7.42
C GLU A 127 -26.11 -5.63 8.57
N GLN A 128 -27.40 -5.84 8.27
CA GLN A 128 -28.44 -5.93 9.30
C GLN A 128 -28.23 -7.12 10.25
N LEU A 129 -27.80 -8.27 9.70
CA LEU A 129 -27.47 -9.44 10.51
C LEU A 129 -26.22 -9.19 11.37
N SER A 130 -25.23 -8.45 10.85
CA SER A 130 -24.08 -8.05 11.65
C SER A 130 -24.50 -7.17 12.82
N ASP A 131 -25.34 -6.15 12.59
CA ASP A 131 -25.83 -5.26 13.64
C ASP A 131 -26.65 -6.01 14.72
N GLU A 132 -27.39 -7.06 14.31
CA GLU A 132 -28.24 -7.83 15.22
C GLU A 132 -27.44 -8.86 16.05
N TYR A 133 -26.41 -9.48 15.47
CA TYR A 133 -25.77 -10.67 16.05
C TYR A 133 -24.29 -10.52 16.45
N THR A 134 -23.58 -9.50 15.94
CA THR A 134 -22.16 -9.40 16.28
C THR A 134 -21.94 -9.06 17.74
N MET A 135 -20.95 -9.73 18.38
CA MET A 135 -20.70 -9.61 19.81
C MET A 135 -19.44 -8.79 20.16
N ASP A 136 -18.75 -8.23 19.14
CA ASP A 136 -17.52 -7.46 19.34
C ASP A 136 -17.74 -5.95 19.48
N GLY A 137 -19.00 -5.50 19.45
CA GLY A 137 -19.34 -4.07 19.53
C GLY A 137 -18.97 -3.26 18.28
N ASN A 138 -18.67 -3.92 17.17
CA ASN A 138 -18.35 -3.28 15.90
C ASN A 138 -19.53 -2.43 15.41
N THR A 139 -19.24 -1.18 15.05
CA THR A 139 -20.21 -0.21 14.54
C THR A 139 -20.13 0.02 13.02
N THR A 140 -19.30 -0.78 12.32
CA THR A 140 -19.11 -0.69 10.88
C THR A 140 -20.04 -1.61 10.09
N HIS A 141 -21.10 -2.14 10.70
CA HIS A 141 -22.01 -3.12 10.09
C HIS A 141 -21.27 -4.39 9.61
N GLY A 142 -20.26 -4.80 10.39
CA GLY A 142 -19.40 -5.95 10.09
C GLY A 142 -18.36 -5.72 8.99
N ASP A 143 -18.26 -4.53 8.42
CA ASP A 143 -17.27 -4.24 7.39
C ASP A 143 -15.86 -4.18 7.99
N THR A 144 -14.96 -5.04 7.50
CA THR A 144 -13.56 -5.09 7.94
C THR A 144 -12.74 -3.87 7.50
N GLY A 145 -13.22 -3.09 6.51
CA GLY A 145 -12.33 -2.23 5.73
C GLY A 145 -11.34 -3.07 4.89
N TRP A 146 -10.46 -2.41 4.14
CA TRP A 146 -9.40 -3.09 3.41
C TRP A 146 -8.30 -3.53 4.36
N PHE A 147 -7.93 -4.81 4.32
CA PHE A 147 -6.86 -5.37 5.13
C PHE A 147 -5.84 -6.14 4.28
N PHE A 148 -4.61 -6.17 4.77
CA PHE A 148 -3.49 -6.92 4.20
C PHE A 148 -2.54 -7.30 5.35
N GLY A 149 -2.22 -8.54 5.48
CA GLY A 149 -1.26 -9.02 6.48
C GLY A 149 -1.83 -9.26 7.89
N PRO A 150 -1.09 -10.00 8.71
CA PRO A 150 -1.58 -10.69 9.91
C PRO A 150 -1.88 -9.80 11.10
N GLU A 151 -1.55 -8.51 11.04
CA GLU A 151 -1.73 -7.59 12.18
C GLU A 151 -3.15 -7.00 12.27
N MET A 152 -3.96 -7.13 11.21
CA MET A 152 -5.28 -6.49 11.13
C MET A 152 -6.43 -7.45 11.46
N MET A 153 -6.29 -8.72 11.09
CA MET A 153 -7.29 -9.77 11.32
C MET A 153 -6.57 -11.07 11.71
N PRO A 154 -7.20 -11.99 12.44
CA PRO A 154 -6.62 -13.30 12.72
C PRO A 154 -6.17 -14.01 11.43
N LYS A 155 -5.10 -14.78 11.50
CA LYS A 155 -4.53 -15.47 10.33
C LYS A 155 -5.56 -16.39 9.66
N GLU A 156 -6.33 -17.11 10.45
CA GLU A 156 -7.39 -18.02 9.99
C GLU A 156 -8.45 -17.26 9.19
N PHE A 157 -8.83 -16.07 9.66
CA PHE A 157 -9.78 -15.20 8.97
C PHE A 157 -9.23 -14.73 7.61
N GLN A 158 -7.97 -14.27 7.60
CA GLN A 158 -7.33 -13.79 6.36
C GLN A 158 -7.19 -14.91 5.34
N ASP A 159 -6.71 -16.08 5.76
CA ASP A 159 -6.53 -17.25 4.89
C ASP A 159 -7.89 -17.70 4.31
N ALA A 160 -8.95 -17.66 5.09
CA ALA A 160 -10.28 -17.99 4.62
C ALA A 160 -10.78 -16.98 3.57
N VAL A 161 -10.70 -15.68 3.86
CA VAL A 161 -11.14 -14.63 2.90
C VAL A 161 -10.35 -14.70 1.60
N LYS A 162 -9.04 -14.96 1.67
CA LYS A 162 -8.17 -15.14 0.49
C LYS A 162 -8.64 -16.30 -0.40
N ASN A 163 -9.10 -17.41 0.20
CA ASN A 163 -9.45 -18.62 -0.51
C ASN A 163 -10.91 -18.67 -1.02
N HIS A 164 -11.73 -17.69 -0.66
CA HIS A 164 -13.12 -17.57 -1.09
C HIS A 164 -13.29 -16.50 -2.17
N LYS A 165 -14.40 -16.61 -2.93
CA LYS A 165 -14.74 -15.69 -4.01
C LYS A 165 -15.75 -14.63 -3.54
N PHE A 166 -15.81 -13.53 -4.29
CA PHE A 166 -16.88 -12.52 -4.11
C PHE A 166 -18.26 -13.19 -4.10
N GLY A 167 -19.06 -12.85 -3.10
CA GLY A 167 -20.40 -13.39 -2.88
C GLY A 167 -20.47 -14.59 -1.95
N ASP A 168 -19.36 -15.31 -1.71
CA ASP A 168 -19.34 -16.48 -0.83
C ASP A 168 -19.68 -16.10 0.62
N VAL A 169 -20.42 -16.99 1.29
CA VAL A 169 -20.64 -16.95 2.75
C VAL A 169 -20.03 -18.21 3.34
N PHE A 170 -19.19 -18.03 4.35
CA PHE A 170 -18.43 -19.13 4.95
C PHE A 170 -18.19 -18.90 6.44
N PHE A 171 -17.73 -19.93 7.13
CA PHE A 171 -17.39 -19.87 8.56
C PHE A 171 -15.89 -19.86 8.76
N VAL A 172 -15.47 -19.12 9.79
CA VAL A 172 -14.07 -19.12 10.24
C VAL A 172 -14.08 -19.30 11.75
N ASP A 173 -13.35 -20.29 12.21
CA ASP A 173 -13.13 -20.51 13.63
C ASP A 173 -11.67 -20.21 13.97
N VAL A 174 -11.44 -19.54 15.09
CA VAL A 174 -10.12 -19.24 15.69
C VAL A 174 -10.07 -19.93 17.05
N PRO A 175 -9.74 -21.23 17.09
CA PRO A 175 -9.94 -22.07 18.28
C PRO A 175 -9.19 -21.60 19.52
N GLN A 176 -7.96 -21.05 19.35
CA GLN A 176 -7.14 -20.55 20.44
C GLN A 176 -7.77 -19.39 21.22
N ASN A 177 -8.70 -18.66 20.57
CA ASN A 177 -9.41 -17.52 21.13
C ASN A 177 -10.88 -17.85 21.43
N GLN A 178 -11.37 -19.02 21.04
CA GLN A 178 -12.79 -19.38 21.03
C GLN A 178 -13.65 -18.40 20.20
N TRP A 179 -13.10 -17.87 19.11
CA TRP A 179 -13.78 -16.95 18.23
C TRP A 179 -14.38 -17.65 17.03
N HIS A 180 -15.61 -17.26 16.68
CA HIS A 180 -16.34 -17.78 15.54
C HIS A 180 -16.82 -16.63 14.69
N TYR A 181 -16.59 -16.73 13.38
CA TYR A 181 -17.04 -15.73 12.43
C TYR A 181 -17.95 -16.38 11.37
N ILE A 182 -19.02 -15.67 11.02
CA ILE A 182 -19.75 -15.88 9.77
C ILE A 182 -19.29 -14.75 8.87
N VAL A 183 -18.71 -15.07 7.71
CA VAL A 183 -18.07 -14.10 6.82
C VAL A 183 -18.76 -14.12 5.48
N LYS A 184 -19.01 -12.94 4.92
CA LYS A 184 -19.43 -12.77 3.53
C LYS A 184 -18.37 -11.96 2.79
N LYS A 185 -17.80 -12.53 1.72
CA LYS A 185 -16.86 -11.79 0.87
C LYS A 185 -17.63 -10.83 -0.04
N THR A 186 -17.72 -9.57 0.39
CA THR A 186 -18.55 -8.51 -0.23
C THR A 186 -17.81 -7.66 -1.24
N TYR A 187 -16.50 -7.87 -1.40
CA TYR A 187 -15.65 -7.14 -2.34
C TYR A 187 -14.71 -8.08 -3.08
N GLU A 188 -14.45 -7.76 -4.35
CA GLU A 188 -13.35 -8.38 -5.09
C GLU A 188 -12.00 -7.98 -4.49
N ASP A 189 -11.03 -8.88 -4.61
CA ASP A 189 -9.67 -8.63 -4.17
C ASP A 189 -9.08 -7.46 -4.93
N LYS A 190 -8.30 -6.63 -4.24
CA LYS A 190 -7.71 -5.44 -4.83
C LYS A 190 -6.20 -5.45 -4.71
N LEU A 191 -5.51 -5.31 -5.84
CA LEU A 191 -4.07 -5.10 -5.81
C LEU A 191 -3.78 -3.75 -5.12
N ALA A 192 -2.98 -3.82 -4.07
CA ALA A 192 -2.44 -2.66 -3.38
C ALA A 192 -0.96 -2.53 -3.70
N LYS A 193 -0.56 -1.33 -4.05
CA LYS A 193 0.81 -0.99 -4.37
C LYS A 193 1.41 -0.17 -3.24
N LYS A 194 2.59 -0.59 -2.76
CA LYS A 194 3.46 0.20 -1.90
C LYS A 194 4.67 0.60 -2.68
N ILE A 195 5.03 1.87 -2.65
CA ILE A 195 6.22 2.38 -3.33
C ILE A 195 7.05 3.27 -2.42
N THR A 196 8.36 3.22 -2.64
CA THR A 196 9.31 4.16 -2.07
C THR A 196 9.77 5.11 -3.16
N VAL A 197 9.60 6.39 -2.92
CA VAL A 197 9.87 7.45 -3.89
C VAL A 197 10.89 8.43 -3.34
N LEU A 198 11.98 8.65 -4.08
CA LEU A 198 12.87 9.77 -3.88
C LEU A 198 12.28 11.00 -4.57
N ARG A 199 12.22 12.12 -3.87
CA ARG A 199 11.86 13.42 -4.45
C ARG A 199 12.97 14.44 -4.23
N ALA A 200 13.11 15.40 -5.13
CA ALA A 200 13.96 16.57 -4.93
C ALA A 200 13.44 17.75 -5.74
N ASN A 201 13.79 18.97 -5.33
CA ASN A 201 13.55 20.18 -6.11
C ASN A 201 14.52 20.24 -7.29
N GLY A 202 14.03 20.65 -8.47
CA GLY A 202 14.80 20.73 -9.72
C GLY A 202 14.20 19.84 -10.82
N ARG A 203 14.61 20.10 -12.06
CA ARG A 203 14.22 19.36 -13.26
C ARG A 203 15.41 18.70 -13.92
#